data_091684fba452dc2ca4d10390b44929da
#
_entry.id   091684fba452dc2ca4d10390b44929da
#
_cell.length_a   1.000
_cell.length_b   1.000
_cell.length_c   1.000
_cell.angle_alpha   90.00
_cell.angle_beta   90.00
_cell.angle_gamma   90.00
#
_symmetry.space_group_name_H-M   'P 1'
#
loop_
_entity.id
_entity.type
_entity.pdbx_description
1 polymer ?
#
loop_
_entity_poly.entity_id
_entity_poly.type
_entity_poly.pdbx_seq_one_letter_code
_entity_poly.pdbx_strand_id
1 'polypeptide(L)'
;MFDFFGFKLYHINTMDERKDYLSWDEYFMAVAKLSSLRSKDPSTQVGACIVSRDNRILSIGYNGAPNGYSDKDFPWKRAGDNLDTKYFFVCHAELNAILNYKGSRDTLSGATIYVDLFPCNECSK
;
A
#
# COMPACT_ATOMS: atom_id res chain seq x y z
N MET A 1 0.70 29.10 -11.68
CA MET A 1 1.63 28.02 -11.26
C MET A 1 2.93 28.67 -10.80
N PHE A 2 3.40 28.29 -9.62
CA PHE A 2 4.65 28.81 -9.04
C PHE A 2 5.65 27.67 -8.91
N ASP A 3 6.91 27.96 -9.18
CA ASP A 3 8.00 27.05 -8.93
C ASP A 3 8.73 27.53 -7.65
N PHE A 4 8.64 26.72 -6.59
CA PHE A 4 9.15 27.07 -5.28
C PHE A 4 9.99 25.91 -4.74
N PHE A 5 11.27 26.10 -4.47
CA PHE A 5 12.23 25.05 -4.08
C PHE A 5 12.28 23.86 -5.06
N GLY A 6 12.04 24.08 -6.34
CA GLY A 6 11.98 23.02 -7.34
C GLY A 6 10.64 22.28 -7.42
N PHE A 7 9.64 22.66 -6.61
CA PHE A 7 8.30 22.10 -6.66
C PHE A 7 7.38 22.96 -7.51
N LYS A 8 6.49 22.30 -8.26
CA LYS A 8 5.42 23.00 -8.98
C LYS A 8 4.22 23.16 -8.07
N LEU A 9 3.80 24.41 -7.88
CA LEU A 9 2.59 24.72 -7.13
C LEU A 9 1.46 25.02 -8.11
N TYR A 10 0.34 24.34 -7.91
CA TYR A 10 -0.90 24.59 -8.64
C TYR A 10 -1.88 25.32 -7.74
N HIS A 11 -2.29 26.50 -8.15
CA HIS A 11 -3.27 27.29 -7.41
C HIS A 11 -4.64 27.17 -8.05
N ILE A 12 -5.60 26.69 -7.26
CA ILE A 12 -6.99 26.64 -7.65
C ILE A 12 -7.70 27.80 -6.96
N ASN A 13 -8.21 28.71 -7.76
CA ASN A 13 -8.88 29.89 -7.25
C ASN A 13 -10.33 29.52 -6.88
N THR A 14 -10.56 29.29 -5.59
CA THR A 14 -11.90 29.01 -5.03
C THR A 14 -12.28 30.08 -4.04
N MET A 15 -13.56 30.47 -4.03
CA MET A 15 -14.07 31.46 -3.08
C MET A 15 -14.47 30.82 -1.75
N ASP A 16 -14.95 29.58 -1.77
CA ASP A 16 -15.43 28.86 -0.61
C ASP A 16 -14.82 27.47 -0.49
N GLU A 17 -14.87 26.93 0.72
CA GLU A 17 -14.41 25.57 1.01
C GLU A 17 -15.30 24.55 0.31
N ARG A 18 -14.69 23.56 -0.30
CA ARG A 18 -15.39 22.39 -0.83
C ARG A 18 -16.01 21.59 0.32
N LYS A 19 -17.20 21.02 0.08
CA LYS A 19 -17.88 20.16 1.06
C LYS A 19 -17.80 18.68 0.72
N ASP A 20 -17.44 18.35 -0.51
CA ASP A 20 -17.40 16.99 -1.05
C ASP A 20 -16.01 16.37 -1.04
N TYR A 21 -15.11 16.83 -0.19
CA TYR A 21 -13.79 16.25 -0.04
C TYR A 21 -13.87 14.90 0.70
N LEU A 22 -12.90 14.02 0.43
CA LEU A 22 -12.82 12.71 1.06
C LEU A 22 -12.50 12.84 2.56
N SER A 23 -13.10 11.97 3.37
CA SER A 23 -12.65 11.78 4.74
C SER A 23 -11.24 11.17 4.77
N TRP A 24 -10.56 11.23 5.92
CA TRP A 24 -9.26 10.61 6.07
C TRP A 24 -9.30 9.11 5.77
N ASP A 25 -10.31 8.41 6.29
CA ASP A 25 -10.46 6.97 6.06
C ASP A 25 -10.69 6.65 4.58
N GLU A 26 -11.56 7.39 3.92
CA GLU A 26 -11.79 7.23 2.48
C GLU A 26 -10.53 7.49 1.67
N TYR A 27 -9.79 8.54 2.03
CA TYR A 27 -8.54 8.90 1.37
C TYR A 27 -7.50 7.77 1.50
N PHE A 28 -7.26 7.28 2.72
CA PHE A 28 -6.25 6.25 2.94
C PHE A 28 -6.66 4.89 2.37
N MET A 29 -7.96 4.56 2.40
CA MET A 29 -8.46 3.37 1.70
C MET A 29 -8.28 3.49 0.18
N ALA A 30 -8.48 4.68 -0.38
CA ALA A 30 -8.24 4.92 -1.81
C ALA A 30 -6.75 4.76 -2.15
N VAL A 31 -5.85 5.23 -1.29
CA VAL A 31 -4.40 5.04 -1.47
C VAL A 31 -4.03 3.55 -1.43
N ALA A 32 -4.59 2.79 -0.48
CA ALA A 32 -4.39 1.34 -0.43
C ALA A 32 -4.89 0.68 -1.72
N LYS A 33 -6.07 1.05 -2.18
CA LYS A 33 -6.64 0.53 -3.42
C LYS A 33 -5.79 0.89 -4.64
N LEU A 34 -5.32 2.12 -4.72
CA LEU A 34 -4.41 2.55 -5.79
C LEU A 34 -3.14 1.70 -5.79
N SER A 35 -2.59 1.43 -4.61
CA SER A 35 -1.39 0.59 -4.47
C SER A 35 -1.62 -0.84 -4.98
N SER A 36 -2.83 -1.38 -4.79
CA SER A 36 -3.18 -2.72 -5.27
C SER A 36 -3.03 -2.87 -6.78
N LEU A 37 -3.18 -1.78 -7.52
CA LEU A 37 -3.07 -1.79 -8.99
C LEU A 37 -1.64 -2.04 -9.47
N ARG A 38 -0.66 -1.98 -8.60
CA ARG A 38 0.73 -2.35 -8.89
C ARG A 38 0.98 -3.85 -8.75
N SER A 39 0.07 -4.60 -8.12
CA SER A 39 0.24 -6.04 -7.96
C SER A 39 0.19 -6.75 -9.31
N LYS A 40 1.12 -7.66 -9.53
CA LYS A 40 1.18 -8.51 -10.72
C LYS A 40 0.47 -9.84 -10.54
N ASP A 41 -0.13 -10.06 -9.36
CA ASP A 41 -0.90 -11.27 -9.10
C ASP A 41 -2.12 -11.32 -10.02
N PRO A 42 -2.24 -12.36 -10.86
CA PRO A 42 -3.35 -12.44 -11.81
C PRO A 42 -4.70 -12.77 -11.16
N SER A 43 -4.70 -13.21 -9.90
CA SER A 43 -5.91 -13.66 -9.21
C SER A 43 -6.48 -12.60 -8.28
N THR A 44 -5.65 -12.05 -7.42
CA THR A 44 -6.10 -11.10 -6.38
C THR A 44 -5.05 -10.02 -6.18
N GLN A 45 -5.46 -8.78 -6.28
CA GLN A 45 -4.61 -7.63 -6.06
C GLN A 45 -5.02 -6.96 -4.75
N VAL A 46 -4.08 -6.81 -3.83
CA VAL A 46 -4.30 -6.23 -2.51
C VAL A 46 -3.30 -5.10 -2.28
N GLY A 47 -3.77 -4.01 -1.72
CA GLY A 47 -2.93 -2.88 -1.34
C GLY A 47 -3.06 -2.55 0.13
N ALA A 48 -2.01 -1.97 0.70
CA ALA A 48 -1.96 -1.54 2.09
C ALA A 48 -1.33 -0.15 2.20
N CYS A 49 -1.81 0.61 3.17
CA CYS A 49 -1.31 1.94 3.49
C CYS A 49 -1.16 2.08 5.00
N ILE A 50 0.04 2.39 5.47
CA ILE A 50 0.32 2.62 6.89
C ILE A 50 0.34 4.13 7.14
N VAL A 51 -0.41 4.55 8.14
CA VAL A 51 -0.64 5.97 8.45
C VAL A 51 -0.33 6.24 9.91
N SER A 52 0.41 7.29 10.19
CA SER A 52 0.73 7.72 11.55
C SER A 52 -0.50 8.31 12.26
N ARG A 53 -0.37 8.53 13.56
CA ARG A 53 -1.44 9.15 14.38
C ARG A 53 -1.83 10.55 13.90
N ASP A 54 -0.92 11.27 13.27
CA ASP A 54 -1.15 12.62 12.75
C ASP A 54 -1.50 12.63 11.25
N ASN A 55 -2.04 11.51 10.74
CA ASN A 55 -2.54 11.37 9.37
C ASN A 55 -1.45 11.55 8.29
N ARG A 56 -0.25 11.08 8.55
CA ARG A 56 0.82 11.07 7.56
C ARG A 56 1.02 9.66 7.03
N ILE A 57 1.08 9.52 5.71
CA ILE A 57 1.38 8.23 5.08
C ILE A 57 2.85 7.89 5.38
N LEU A 58 3.06 6.76 6.06
CA LEU A 58 4.39 6.27 6.42
C LEU A 58 4.93 5.28 5.40
N SER A 59 4.07 4.44 4.85
CA SER A 59 4.47 3.41 3.90
C SER A 59 3.26 2.89 3.15
N ILE A 60 3.51 2.34 1.98
CA ILE A 60 2.52 1.62 1.18
C ILE A 60 3.10 0.27 0.76
N GLY A 61 2.22 -0.65 0.44
CA GLY A 61 2.61 -1.97 -0.04
C GLY A 61 1.50 -2.58 -0.89
N TYR A 62 1.86 -3.59 -1.64
CA TYR A 62 0.93 -4.42 -2.39
C TYR A 62 1.46 -5.85 -2.39
N ASN A 63 0.58 -6.82 -2.61
CA ASN A 63 1.00 -8.22 -2.63
C ASN A 63 1.84 -8.51 -3.87
N GLY A 64 2.87 -9.33 -3.70
CA GLY A 64 3.78 -9.63 -4.80
C GLY A 64 4.93 -10.52 -4.42
N ALA A 65 5.88 -10.67 -5.35
CA ALA A 65 7.11 -11.40 -5.10
C ALA A 65 7.94 -10.71 -4.01
N PRO A 66 8.70 -11.49 -3.21
CA PRO A 66 9.64 -10.93 -2.26
C PRO A 66 10.67 -10.03 -2.95
N ASN A 67 11.17 -9.03 -2.22
CA ASN A 67 12.21 -8.15 -2.73
C ASN A 67 13.42 -8.96 -3.20
N GLY A 68 13.93 -8.62 -4.38
CA GLY A 68 15.05 -9.32 -5.01
C GLY A 68 14.66 -10.54 -5.86
N TYR A 69 13.39 -10.93 -5.83
CA TYR A 69 12.90 -12.02 -6.71
C TYR A 69 12.36 -11.42 -8.01
N SER A 70 12.72 -12.05 -9.16
CA SER A 70 12.22 -11.58 -10.44
C SER A 70 10.74 -11.92 -10.62
N ASP A 71 9.93 -10.94 -10.96
CA ASP A 71 8.51 -11.15 -11.25
C ASP A 71 8.28 -12.12 -12.42
N LYS A 72 9.22 -12.20 -13.35
CA LYS A 72 9.13 -13.09 -14.53
C LYS A 72 9.29 -14.55 -14.15
N ASP A 73 10.09 -14.83 -13.12
CA ASP A 73 10.40 -16.19 -12.66
C ASP A 73 9.49 -16.61 -11.49
N PHE A 74 8.63 -15.69 -11.01
CA PHE A 74 7.78 -15.95 -9.86
C PHE A 74 6.60 -16.86 -10.26
N PRO A 75 6.31 -17.90 -9.45
CA PRO A 75 5.19 -18.81 -9.76
C PRO A 75 3.85 -18.18 -9.37
N TRP A 76 3.16 -17.61 -10.34
CA TRP A 76 1.87 -16.94 -10.13
C TRP A 76 0.66 -17.88 -10.12
N LYS A 77 0.85 -19.17 -10.34
CA LYS A 77 -0.23 -20.16 -10.39
C LYS A 77 -0.90 -20.36 -9.05
N ARG A 78 -2.20 -20.67 -9.07
CA ARG A 78 -2.97 -21.03 -7.87
C ARG A 78 -3.00 -22.51 -7.57
N ALA A 79 -2.74 -23.37 -8.56
CA ALA A 79 -2.79 -24.83 -8.43
C ALA A 79 -1.50 -25.47 -8.98
N GLY A 80 -1.10 -26.58 -8.38
CA GLY A 80 0.12 -27.30 -8.69
C GLY A 80 0.89 -27.65 -7.42
N ASP A 81 2.14 -28.11 -7.56
CA ASP A 81 3.02 -28.34 -6.42
C ASP A 81 3.31 -27.03 -5.69
N ASN A 82 3.58 -27.10 -4.38
CA ASN A 82 3.80 -25.91 -3.54
C ASN A 82 4.89 -24.98 -4.10
N LEU A 83 5.93 -25.54 -4.71
CA LEU A 83 7.04 -24.77 -5.30
C LEU A 83 6.67 -24.12 -6.63
N ASP A 84 5.55 -24.53 -7.24
CA ASP A 84 5.08 -24.02 -8.53
C ASP A 84 3.91 -23.05 -8.36
N THR A 85 3.52 -22.73 -7.12
CA THR A 85 2.40 -21.83 -6.85
C THR A 85 2.84 -20.60 -6.08
N LYS A 86 2.10 -19.49 -6.26
CA LYS A 86 2.37 -18.23 -5.55
C LYS A 86 2.25 -18.35 -4.04
N TYR A 87 1.45 -19.27 -3.53
CA TYR A 87 1.11 -19.36 -2.11
C TYR A 87 2.29 -19.62 -1.19
N PHE A 88 3.33 -20.25 -1.68
CA PHE A 88 4.54 -20.52 -0.91
C PHE A 88 5.45 -19.28 -0.81
N PHE A 89 5.45 -18.43 -1.83
CA PHE A 89 6.43 -17.34 -1.97
C PHE A 89 5.84 -15.94 -1.85
N VAL A 90 4.53 -15.78 -2.02
CA VAL A 90 3.92 -14.44 -2.07
C VAL A 90 4.09 -13.70 -0.75
N CYS A 91 4.50 -12.44 -0.84
CA CYS A 91 4.46 -11.51 0.28
C CYS A 91 3.14 -10.75 0.23
N HIS A 92 2.43 -10.69 1.36
CA HIS A 92 1.17 -9.97 1.48
C HIS A 92 1.40 -8.46 1.52
N ALA A 93 0.38 -7.71 1.14
CA ALA A 93 0.47 -6.25 1.04
C ALA A 93 0.88 -5.60 2.36
N GLU A 94 0.31 -6.06 3.47
CA GLU A 94 0.60 -5.56 4.82
C GLU A 94 2.06 -5.77 5.20
N LEU A 95 2.56 -6.98 4.96
CA LEU A 95 3.97 -7.30 5.24
C LEU A 95 4.89 -6.43 4.38
N ASN A 96 4.58 -6.28 3.09
CA ASN A 96 5.37 -5.43 2.19
C ASN A 96 5.36 -3.97 2.63
N ALA A 97 4.22 -3.46 3.09
CA ALA A 97 4.14 -2.11 3.63
C ALA A 97 5.02 -1.93 4.86
N ILE A 98 5.04 -2.92 5.78
CA ILE A 98 5.90 -2.90 6.96
C ILE A 98 7.38 -2.95 6.56
N LEU A 99 7.75 -3.85 5.66
CA LEU A 99 9.13 -4.00 5.20
C LEU A 99 9.64 -2.79 4.41
N ASN A 100 8.75 -2.10 3.71
CA ASN A 100 9.09 -0.90 2.96
C ASN A 100 9.26 0.34 3.84
N TYR A 101 8.81 0.28 5.09
CA TYR A 101 8.94 1.40 6.01
C TYR A 101 10.40 1.58 6.44
N LYS A 102 10.91 2.81 6.30
CA LYS A 102 12.31 3.15 6.56
C LYS A 102 12.51 4.01 7.82
N GLY A 103 11.44 4.32 8.54
CA GLY A 103 11.52 5.14 9.74
C GLY A 103 11.75 4.34 11.03
N SER A 104 11.58 5.00 12.17
CA SER A 104 11.76 4.39 13.49
C SER A 104 10.53 3.59 13.93
N ARG A 105 10.73 2.63 14.80
CA ARG A 105 9.63 1.85 15.41
C ARG A 105 8.69 2.73 16.22
N ASP A 106 9.20 3.78 16.83
CA ASP A 106 8.40 4.69 17.65
C ASP A 106 7.32 5.40 16.80
N THR A 107 7.64 5.75 15.57
CA THR A 107 6.66 6.34 14.64
C THR A 107 5.57 5.35 14.24
N LEU A 108 5.88 4.05 14.17
CA LEU A 108 4.89 3.02 13.90
C LEU A 108 3.96 2.75 15.08
N SER A 109 4.38 3.09 16.30
CA SER A 109 3.54 2.89 17.48
C SER A 109 2.25 3.69 17.37
N GLY A 110 1.11 3.01 17.44
CA GLY A 110 -0.20 3.62 17.29
C GLY A 110 -0.57 4.01 15.86
N ALA A 111 0.21 3.59 14.87
CA ALA A 111 -0.14 3.77 13.47
C ALA A 111 -1.34 2.90 13.09
N THR A 112 -2.04 3.31 12.04
CA THR A 112 -3.16 2.56 11.45
C THR A 112 -2.72 1.99 10.12
N ILE A 113 -3.11 0.76 9.84
CA ILE A 113 -2.95 0.16 8.52
C ILE A 113 -4.30 0.03 7.83
N TYR A 114 -4.38 0.55 6.61
CA TYR A 114 -5.54 0.43 5.74
C TYR A 114 -5.26 -0.63 4.70
N VAL A 115 -6.17 -1.58 4.55
CA VAL A 115 -6.04 -2.69 3.60
C VAL A 115 -7.35 -2.83 2.85
N ASP A 116 -7.29 -2.97 1.54
CA ASP A 116 -8.49 -3.08 0.70
C ASP A 116 -9.07 -4.51 0.66
N LEU A 117 -8.45 -5.43 1.41
CA LEU A 117 -8.94 -6.78 1.64
C LEU A 117 -8.68 -7.16 3.10
N PHE A 118 -9.53 -7.99 3.69
CA PHE A 118 -9.37 -8.39 5.09
C PHE A 118 -8.01 -9.09 5.31
N PRO A 119 -7.23 -8.70 6.33
CA PRO A 119 -5.93 -9.32 6.58
C PRO A 119 -6.06 -10.81 6.90
N CYS A 120 -5.15 -11.61 6.38
CA CYS A 120 -5.06 -13.02 6.73
C CYS A 120 -4.46 -13.21 8.12
N ASN A 121 -4.53 -14.44 8.66
CA ASN A 121 -4.02 -14.76 10.00
C ASN A 121 -2.52 -14.42 10.17
N GLU A 122 -1.73 -14.59 9.11
CA GLU A 122 -0.30 -14.30 9.16
C GLU A 122 -0.02 -12.79 9.31
N CYS A 123 -0.75 -11.95 8.59
CA CYS A 123 -0.58 -10.50 8.64
C CYS A 123 -1.16 -9.87 9.91
N SER A 124 -2.10 -10.55 10.58
CA SER A 124 -2.75 -10.06 11.80
C SER A 124 -1.92 -10.27 13.06
N LYS A 125 -0.86 -11.06 13.01
CA LYS A 125 0.04 -11.32 14.14
C LYS A 125 1.11 -10.23 14.26
#